data_a2adea868f038a481a6b7d4e78b9a36a
#
_entry.id   a2adea868f038a481a6b7d4e78b9a36a
#
_cell.length_a   1.000
_cell.length_b   1.000
_cell.length_c   1.000
_cell.angle_alpha   90.00
_cell.angle_beta   90.00
_cell.angle_gamma   90.00
#
_symmetry.space_group_name_H-M   'P 1'
#
loop_
_entity.id
_entity.type
_entity.pdbx_description
1 polymer ?
#
loop_
_entity_poly.entity_id
_entity_poly.type
_entity_poly.pdbx_seq_one_letter_code
_entity_poly.pdbx_strand_id
1 'polypeptide(L)'
;MENTKPSDYLPLKTWFYEYGKPVFNSDKLLHYHTKPIQRELIEAGAMAKVGVHIFLHKTRFWPEYQRIVAGIVGQGDDPKNIAA
;
A
#
# COMPACT_ATOMS: atom_id res chain seq x y z
N MET A 1 19.38 -8.00 6.47
CA MET A 1 18.49 -8.58 5.87
C MET A 1 17.22 -8.64 6.55
N GLU A 2 16.22 -8.49 5.90
CA GLU A 2 15.03 -8.44 6.50
C GLU A 2 14.48 -9.75 6.63
N ASN A 3 14.04 -10.14 7.73
CA ASN A 3 13.48 -11.44 7.91
C ASN A 3 12.01 -11.31 8.01
N THR A 4 11.38 -11.16 6.88
CA THR A 4 9.95 -11.05 6.85
C THR A 4 9.33 -12.42 7.01
N LYS A 5 8.42 -12.55 7.91
CA LYS A 5 7.76 -13.81 8.17
C LYS A 5 6.36 -13.78 7.60
N PRO A 6 5.78 -14.94 7.31
CA PRO A 6 4.40 -14.96 6.83
C PRO A 6 3.45 -14.25 7.78
N SER A 7 3.72 -14.32 9.08
CA SER A 7 2.85 -13.68 10.05
C SER A 7 2.95 -12.16 10.01
N ASP A 8 3.91 -11.61 9.28
CA ASP A 8 4.02 -10.17 9.15
C ASP A 8 3.05 -9.63 8.10
N TYR A 9 2.41 -10.51 7.35
CA TYR A 9 1.46 -10.10 6.33
C TYR A 9 0.05 -10.42 6.80
N LEU A 10 -0.85 -9.49 6.60
CA LEU A 10 -2.25 -9.67 6.95
C LEU A 10 -3.08 -9.62 5.69
N PRO A 11 -4.18 -10.39 5.62
CA PRO A 11 -5.11 -10.21 4.50
C PRO A 11 -5.49 -8.75 4.39
N LEU A 12 -5.69 -8.28 3.19
CA LEU A 12 -5.99 -6.87 2.95
C LEU A 12 -7.14 -6.37 3.81
N LYS A 13 -8.19 -7.15 3.93
CA LYS A 13 -9.33 -6.76 4.73
C LYS A 13 -8.96 -6.63 6.20
N THR A 14 -8.15 -7.55 6.71
CA THR A 14 -7.71 -7.52 8.10
C THR A 14 -6.86 -6.28 8.35
N TRP A 15 -5.93 -6.00 7.43
CA TRP A 15 -5.09 -4.82 7.56
C TRP A 15 -5.96 -3.56 7.59
N PHE A 16 -6.99 -3.54 6.75
CA PHE A 16 -7.90 -2.40 6.71
C PHE A 16 -8.58 -2.19 8.06
N TYR A 17 -9.10 -3.27 8.66
CA TYR A 17 -9.79 -3.13 9.93
C TYR A 17 -8.84 -2.75 11.06
N GLU A 18 -7.60 -3.18 11.00
CA GLU A 18 -6.64 -2.87 12.05
C GLU A 18 -6.02 -1.49 11.90
N TYR A 19 -5.71 -1.08 10.69
CA TYR A 19 -4.94 0.13 10.48
C TYR A 19 -5.51 1.09 9.44
N GLY A 20 -6.30 0.61 8.54
CA GLY A 20 -6.67 1.42 7.36
C GLY A 20 -7.92 2.27 7.50
N LYS A 21 -8.77 1.97 8.47
CA LYS A 21 -10.03 2.68 8.59
C LYS A 21 -9.91 4.20 8.66
N PRO A 22 -8.96 4.75 9.39
CA PRO A 22 -8.87 6.21 9.45
C PRO A 22 -8.54 6.85 8.11
N VAL A 23 -7.97 6.08 7.19
CA VAL A 23 -7.53 6.63 5.92
C VAL A 23 -8.45 6.27 4.78
N PHE A 24 -8.91 5.02 4.76
CA PHE A 24 -9.76 4.54 3.68
C PHE A 24 -11.15 4.26 4.20
N ASN A 25 -12.16 4.59 3.41
CA ASN A 25 -13.54 4.38 3.83
C ASN A 25 -13.96 2.92 3.81
N SER A 26 -13.34 2.11 2.98
CA SER A 26 -13.69 0.71 2.89
C SER A 26 -12.51 -0.10 2.40
N ASP A 27 -12.57 -1.41 2.61
CA ASP A 27 -11.52 -2.28 2.12
C ASP A 27 -11.50 -2.33 0.60
N LYS A 28 -12.64 -2.12 -0.02
CA LYS A 28 -12.70 -2.08 -1.48
C LYS A 28 -11.98 -0.85 -2.01
N LEU A 29 -12.11 0.27 -1.31
CA LEU A 29 -11.44 1.49 -1.71
C LEU A 29 -9.93 1.32 -1.54
N LEU A 30 -9.50 0.69 -0.45
CA LEU A 30 -8.10 0.39 -0.25
C LEU A 30 -7.56 -0.46 -1.39
N HIS A 31 -8.28 -1.50 -1.77
CA HIS A 31 -7.87 -2.36 -2.86
C HIS A 31 -7.79 -1.56 -4.17
N TYR A 32 -8.78 -0.73 -4.41
CA TYR A 32 -8.83 0.08 -5.62
C TYR A 32 -7.61 1.00 -5.72
N HIS A 33 -7.24 1.62 -4.62
CA HIS A 33 -6.10 2.54 -4.62
C HIS A 33 -4.76 1.84 -4.74
N THR A 34 -4.66 0.59 -4.31
CA THR A 34 -3.40 -0.14 -4.43
C THR A 34 -3.23 -0.80 -5.80
N LYS A 35 -4.32 -0.99 -6.52
CA LYS A 35 -4.27 -1.72 -7.77
C LYS A 35 -3.25 -1.17 -8.77
N PRO A 36 -3.21 0.12 -9.05
CA PRO A 36 -2.26 0.64 -10.04
C PRO A 36 -0.81 0.59 -9.59
N ILE A 37 -0.56 0.46 -8.29
CA ILE A 37 0.82 0.41 -7.80
C ILE A 37 1.12 -0.93 -7.14
N GLN A 38 0.35 -1.95 -7.45
CA GLN A 38 0.51 -3.25 -6.82
C GLN A 38 1.90 -3.82 -7.05
N ARG A 39 2.42 -3.69 -8.26
CA ARG A 39 3.73 -4.20 -8.57
C ARG A 39 4.82 -3.55 -7.72
N GLU A 40 4.76 -2.24 -7.60
CA GLU A 40 5.72 -1.52 -6.79
C GLU A 40 5.66 -1.92 -5.33
N LEU A 41 4.46 -2.11 -4.83
CA LEU A 41 4.29 -2.53 -3.45
C LEU A 41 4.85 -3.93 -3.21
N ILE A 42 4.64 -4.83 -4.16
CA ILE A 42 5.16 -6.18 -4.05
C ILE A 42 6.69 -6.15 -4.10
N GLU A 43 7.26 -5.38 -4.99
CA GLU A 43 8.69 -5.29 -5.11
C GLU A 43 9.32 -4.67 -3.86
N ALA A 44 8.60 -3.80 -3.19
CA ALA A 44 9.10 -3.18 -1.97
C ALA A 44 8.90 -4.07 -0.74
N GLY A 45 8.27 -5.22 -0.91
CA GLY A 45 8.02 -6.10 0.21
C GLY A 45 6.85 -5.67 1.07
N ALA A 46 6.07 -4.72 0.60
CA ALA A 46 4.93 -4.21 1.36
C ALA A 46 3.64 -4.98 1.11
N MET A 47 3.62 -5.75 0.03
CA MET A 47 2.43 -6.49 -0.35
C MET A 47 2.82 -7.87 -0.86
N ALA A 48 1.97 -8.85 -0.65
CA ALA A 48 2.16 -10.17 -1.22
C ALA A 48 0.84 -10.59 -1.86
N LYS A 49 0.92 -11.30 -2.95
CA LYS A 49 -0.27 -11.76 -3.63
C LYS A 49 -0.14 -13.25 -3.88
N VAL A 50 -1.13 -14.00 -3.42
CA VAL A 50 -1.14 -15.43 -3.60
C VAL A 50 -2.44 -15.77 -4.27
N GLY A 51 -2.41 -16.09 -5.56
CA GLY A 51 -3.63 -16.33 -6.31
C GLY A 51 -4.44 -15.04 -6.35
N VAL A 52 -5.66 -15.09 -5.85
CA VAL A 52 -6.51 -13.91 -5.81
C VAL A 52 -6.45 -13.23 -4.45
N HIS A 53 -5.65 -13.75 -3.54
CA HIS A 53 -5.59 -13.21 -2.19
C HIS A 53 -4.47 -12.20 -2.06
N ILE A 54 -4.77 -11.06 -1.49
CA ILE A 54 -3.80 -9.99 -1.31
C ILE A 54 -3.52 -9.80 0.16
N PHE A 55 -2.23 -9.73 0.49
CA PHE A 55 -1.80 -9.54 1.86
C PHE A 55 -0.95 -8.29 1.95
N LEU A 56 -1.08 -7.55 3.04
CA LEU A 56 -0.31 -6.32 3.24
C LEU A 56 0.60 -6.50 4.44
N HIS A 57 1.82 -6.02 4.33
CA HIS A 57 2.77 -6.10 5.44
C HIS A 57 2.32 -5.19 6.56
N LYS A 58 2.31 -5.69 7.78
CA LYS A 58 1.79 -4.96 8.93
C LYS A 58 2.37 -3.57 9.08
N THR A 59 3.67 -3.46 8.99
CA THR A 59 4.34 -2.20 9.25
C THR A 59 4.96 -1.58 8.01
N ARG A 60 5.22 -2.36 6.99
CA ARG A 60 5.89 -1.84 5.80
C ARG A 60 4.94 -1.26 4.77
N PHE A 61 3.69 -1.71 4.79
CA PHE A 61 2.76 -1.26 3.77
C PHE A 61 2.58 0.24 3.74
N TRP A 62 2.28 0.83 4.88
CA TRP A 62 1.93 2.26 4.91
C TRP A 62 3.08 3.16 4.47
N PRO A 63 4.29 3.00 5.00
CA PRO A 63 5.40 3.86 4.54
C PRO A 63 5.70 3.68 3.06
N GLU A 64 5.65 2.45 2.55
CA GLU A 64 5.92 2.23 1.14
C GLU A 64 4.82 2.77 0.27
N TYR A 65 3.58 2.63 0.70
CA TYR A 65 2.46 3.18 -0.03
C TYR A 65 2.62 4.69 -0.15
N GLN A 66 2.93 5.36 0.96
CA GLN A 66 3.12 6.80 0.95
C GLN A 66 4.27 7.21 0.04
N ARG A 67 5.35 6.49 0.09
CA ARG A 67 6.51 6.80 -0.73
C ARG A 67 6.19 6.69 -2.22
N ILE A 68 5.52 5.62 -2.60
CA ILE A 68 5.20 5.38 -3.99
C ILE A 68 4.19 6.41 -4.51
N VAL A 69 3.16 6.66 -3.73
CA VAL A 69 2.13 7.61 -4.15
C VAL A 69 2.70 9.02 -4.23
N ALA A 70 3.53 9.39 -3.28
CA ALA A 70 4.14 10.70 -3.30
C ALA A 70 5.05 10.86 -4.52
N GLY A 71 5.75 9.79 -4.87
CA GLY A 71 6.61 9.83 -6.04
C GLY A 71 5.83 10.03 -7.32
N ILE A 72 4.69 9.35 -7.43
CA ILE A 72 3.86 9.48 -8.59
C ILE A 72 3.30 10.89 -8.70
N VAL A 73 2.78 11.38 -7.60
CA VAL A 73 2.22 12.73 -7.58
C VAL A 73 3.30 13.76 -7.90
N GLY A 74 4.46 13.58 -7.31
CA GLY A 74 5.55 14.51 -7.54
C GLY A 74 6.00 14.51 -8.97
N GLN A 75 5.91 13.38 -9.64
CA GLN A 75 6.29 13.32 -11.01
C GLN A 75 5.21 13.88 -11.90
N GLY A 76 3.98 13.56 -11.62
CA GLY A 76 2.93 13.99 -12.46
C GLY A 76 2.49 15.39 -12.25
N ASP A 77 2.74 15.94 -11.06
CA ASP A 77 2.29 17.19 -10.75
C ASP A 77 3.22 18.19 -11.04
N ASP A 78 2.91 19.19 -11.39
CA ASP A 78 3.71 20.15 -11.46
C ASP A 78 3.82 20.73 -10.28
N PRO A 79 4.71 20.66 -9.79
CA PRO A 79 4.87 21.02 -8.50
C PRO A 79 4.49 22.35 -8.23
N LYS A 80 4.23 22.79 -8.80
CA LYS A 80 3.93 23.82 -8.38
C LYS A 80 2.77 23.95 -8.26
N ASN A 81 2.19 23.26 -8.69
CA ASN A 81 1.10 23.27 -8.51
C ASN A 81 0.73 22.84 -7.54
N ILE A 82 1.27 22.46 -7.30
CA ILE A 82 0.97 22.04 -6.29
C ILE A 82 1.19 22.80 -5.47
N ALA A 83 1.60 23.23 -5.68
CA ALA A 83 1.77 23.77 -4.99
C ALA A 83 1.40 24.41 -4.76
N ALA A 84 1.24 24.54 -4.98
CA ALA A 84 0.93 24.88 -4.81
C ALA A 84 0.66 24.77 -4.49
#